data_1701d17c860b772665c4eef235f7adb6
#
_entry.id   1701d17c860b772665c4eef235f7adb6
#
_cell.length_a   1.000
_cell.length_b   1.000
_cell.length_c   1.000
_cell.angle_alpha   90.00
_cell.angle_beta   90.00
_cell.angle_gamma   90.00
#
_symmetry.space_group_name_H-M   'P 1'
#
loop_
_entity.id
_entity.type
_entity.pdbx_description
1 polymer ?
#
loop_
_entity_poly.entity_id
_entity_poly.type
_entity_poly.pdbx_seq_one_letter_code
_entity_poly.pdbx_strand_id
1 'polypeptide(L)'
;MSLKRFTPNEIAKLKNKEVFVFGSNIQGEHVGGAAKFALDNFGAENGCGFGLQGRSYAIPTCRRVWSKSNLSKMDRDLEGMYRKTIPFDNVNQIKPFVDAFINDAKAVGTEFVFYVTKIGCGIAGFKLNEIAELFRPCIEMDNVILPKEFVEHLLYSTVIYNLNERGLVGGKDYDDDCAMAFVMDNIEGRKSLDDILDEFENLPNN
;
A
#
# COMPACT_ATOMS: atom_id res chain seq x y z
N MET A 1 8.62 10.57 15.15
CA MET A 1 7.33 9.83 14.98
C MET A 1 7.55 8.34 15.15
N SER A 2 6.75 7.63 15.89
CA SER A 2 7.02 6.21 16.19
C SER A 2 6.31 5.32 15.17
N LEU A 3 7.03 4.54 14.40
CA LEU A 3 6.51 3.49 13.49
C LEU A 3 5.87 2.34 14.28
N LYS A 4 4.88 2.66 15.09
CA LYS A 4 4.38 1.74 16.14
C LYS A 4 3.49 0.62 15.65
N ARG A 5 2.96 0.68 14.42
CA ARG A 5 1.95 -0.27 13.96
C ARG A 5 2.09 -0.53 12.46
N PHE A 6 1.93 -1.78 12.08
CA PHE A 6 1.76 -2.20 10.68
C PHE A 6 0.33 -2.68 10.46
N THR A 7 -0.16 -2.59 9.24
CA THR A 7 -1.40 -3.25 8.86
C THR A 7 -1.27 -4.75 9.14
N PRO A 8 -2.16 -5.34 9.95
CA PRO A 8 -2.17 -6.78 10.16
C PRO A 8 -2.37 -7.53 8.84
N ASN A 9 -1.75 -8.71 8.70
CA ASN A 9 -1.96 -9.56 7.53
C ASN A 9 -3.43 -9.96 7.36
N GLU A 10 -4.15 -10.11 8.47
CA GLU A 10 -5.58 -10.40 8.49
C GLU A 10 -6.32 -9.38 9.36
N ILE A 11 -7.32 -8.72 8.79
CA ILE A 11 -8.18 -7.75 9.47
C ILE A 11 -9.59 -8.36 9.52
N ALA A 12 -9.85 -9.20 10.51
CA ALA A 12 -11.16 -9.83 10.66
C ALA A 12 -12.25 -8.85 11.13
N LYS A 13 -11.89 -7.84 11.92
CA LYS A 13 -12.82 -6.84 12.47
C LYS A 13 -12.17 -5.47 12.53
N LEU A 14 -12.99 -4.44 12.36
CA LEU A 14 -12.60 -3.04 12.54
C LEU A 14 -13.29 -2.49 13.79
N LYS A 15 -12.56 -1.66 14.55
CA LYS A 15 -13.15 -0.84 15.61
C LYS A 15 -13.88 0.36 15.01
N ASN A 16 -14.59 1.09 15.85
CA ASN A 16 -15.19 2.36 15.41
C ASN A 16 -14.11 3.30 14.86
N LYS A 17 -14.41 3.99 13.75
CA LYS A 17 -13.48 4.91 13.05
C LYS A 17 -12.22 4.25 12.46
N GLU A 18 -12.18 2.93 12.37
CA GLU A 18 -11.18 2.23 11.60
C GLU A 18 -11.71 1.92 10.20
N VAL A 19 -10.87 2.13 9.17
CA VAL A 19 -11.21 2.01 7.76
C VAL A 19 -10.26 1.03 7.07
N PHE A 20 -10.81 0.10 6.32
CA PHE A 20 -10.09 -0.89 5.51
C PHE A 20 -9.81 -0.32 4.12
N VAL A 21 -8.54 -0.07 3.77
CA VAL A 21 -8.16 0.49 2.47
C VAL A 21 -7.73 -0.65 1.55
N PHE A 22 -8.40 -0.80 0.41
CA PHE A 22 -8.25 -1.96 -0.45
C PHE A 22 -8.12 -1.60 -1.94
N GLY A 23 -7.47 -2.50 -2.69
CA GLY A 23 -7.38 -2.40 -4.15
C GLY A 23 -8.69 -2.81 -4.82
N SER A 24 -9.22 -1.94 -5.67
CA SER A 24 -10.46 -2.12 -6.41
C SER A 24 -10.24 -2.06 -7.93
N ASN A 25 -11.31 -1.98 -8.69
CA ASN A 25 -11.33 -1.63 -10.11
C ASN A 25 -12.23 -0.42 -10.36
N ILE A 26 -12.00 0.27 -11.48
CA ILE A 26 -12.76 1.49 -11.84
C ILE A 26 -14.28 1.28 -11.81
N GLN A 27 -14.76 0.08 -12.17
CA GLN A 27 -16.19 -0.21 -12.23
C GLN A 27 -16.81 -0.53 -10.87
N GLY A 28 -15.98 -0.71 -9.82
CA GLY A 28 -16.45 -1.08 -8.49
C GLY A 28 -17.04 -2.50 -8.42
N GLU A 29 -16.59 -3.41 -9.28
CA GLU A 29 -17.03 -4.81 -9.24
C GLU A 29 -16.20 -5.59 -8.23
N HIS A 30 -16.70 -5.72 -7.03
CA HIS A 30 -15.97 -6.33 -5.90
C HIS A 30 -16.16 -7.85 -5.85
N VAL A 31 -15.63 -8.56 -6.87
CA VAL A 31 -15.89 -9.99 -7.09
C VAL A 31 -14.88 -10.93 -6.44
N GLY A 32 -13.76 -10.44 -5.90
CA GLY A 32 -12.73 -11.28 -5.31
C GLY A 32 -11.71 -10.55 -4.46
N GLY A 33 -10.87 -11.30 -3.73
CA GLY A 33 -9.78 -10.79 -2.91
C GLY A 33 -10.23 -9.77 -1.85
N ALA A 34 -9.40 -8.78 -1.58
CA ALA A 34 -9.68 -7.74 -0.60
C ALA A 34 -10.94 -6.92 -0.93
N ALA A 35 -11.26 -6.73 -2.22
CA ALA A 35 -12.46 -6.01 -2.64
C ALA A 35 -13.75 -6.77 -2.24
N LYS A 36 -13.80 -8.09 -2.48
CA LYS A 36 -14.94 -8.89 -2.04
C LYS A 36 -15.04 -8.92 -0.51
N PHE A 37 -13.91 -9.03 0.16
CA PHE A 37 -13.88 -9.02 1.62
C PHE A 37 -14.39 -7.70 2.19
N ALA A 38 -14.05 -6.56 1.57
CA ALA A 38 -14.57 -5.24 1.94
C ALA A 38 -16.08 -5.12 1.71
N LEU A 39 -16.57 -5.67 0.58
CA LEU A 39 -18.01 -5.74 0.28
C LEU A 39 -18.78 -6.54 1.34
N ASP A 40 -18.27 -7.71 1.69
CA ASP A 40 -18.97 -8.64 2.60
C ASP A 40 -18.91 -8.18 4.07
N ASN A 41 -17.88 -7.41 4.49
CA ASN A 41 -17.61 -7.15 5.92
C ASN A 41 -17.53 -5.68 6.31
N PHE A 42 -17.19 -4.76 5.39
CA PHE A 42 -16.85 -3.38 5.74
C PHE A 42 -17.64 -2.32 4.95
N GLY A 43 -18.69 -2.73 4.26
CA GLY A 43 -19.63 -1.83 3.62
C GLY A 43 -19.12 -1.19 2.33
N ALA A 44 -18.20 -1.85 1.62
CA ALA A 44 -17.93 -1.49 0.24
C ALA A 44 -19.16 -1.72 -0.64
N GLU A 45 -19.33 -0.95 -1.69
CA GLU A 45 -20.51 -0.95 -2.53
C GLU A 45 -20.17 -1.35 -3.97
N ASN A 46 -20.94 -2.27 -4.54
CA ASN A 46 -20.83 -2.58 -5.96
C ASN A 46 -21.19 -1.37 -6.82
N GLY A 47 -20.38 -1.10 -7.84
CA GLY A 47 -20.50 0.07 -8.70
C GLY A 47 -19.68 1.27 -8.21
N CYS A 48 -19.14 1.22 -6.99
CA CYS A 48 -18.30 2.28 -6.44
C CYS A 48 -16.82 1.84 -6.39
N GLY A 49 -16.05 2.21 -7.40
CA GLY A 49 -14.66 1.75 -7.57
C GLY A 49 -13.62 2.57 -6.80
N PHE A 50 -13.99 3.73 -6.26
CA PHE A 50 -13.08 4.66 -5.61
C PHE A 50 -13.74 5.38 -4.42
N GLY A 51 -12.94 5.65 -3.38
CA GLY A 51 -13.32 6.50 -2.25
C GLY A 51 -13.89 5.73 -1.06
N LEU A 52 -14.35 6.50 -0.08
CA LEU A 52 -14.89 6.00 1.19
C LEU A 52 -16.29 5.38 0.99
N GLN A 53 -16.47 4.17 1.51
CA GLN A 53 -17.70 3.39 1.42
C GLN A 53 -17.88 2.63 2.73
N GLY A 54 -18.88 2.97 3.52
CA GLY A 54 -19.05 2.39 4.85
C GLY A 54 -17.80 2.54 5.71
N ARG A 55 -17.18 1.42 6.07
CA ARG A 55 -15.90 1.37 6.78
C ARG A 55 -14.75 0.86 5.90
N SER A 56 -14.83 1.13 4.60
CA SER A 56 -13.79 0.78 3.64
C SER A 56 -13.48 1.93 2.69
N TYR A 57 -12.28 1.94 2.13
CA TYR A 57 -11.85 2.93 1.13
C TYR A 57 -11.27 2.19 -0.07
N ALA A 58 -11.87 2.39 -1.23
CA ALA A 58 -11.48 1.74 -2.47
C ALA A 58 -10.45 2.56 -3.25
N ILE A 59 -9.37 1.92 -3.71
CA ILE A 59 -8.36 2.51 -4.60
C ILE A 59 -8.25 1.65 -5.86
N PRO A 60 -8.69 2.12 -7.04
CA PRO A 60 -8.66 1.32 -8.26
C PRO A 60 -7.23 1.10 -8.76
N THR A 61 -6.92 -0.14 -9.12
CA THR A 61 -5.63 -0.59 -9.66
C THR A 61 -5.78 -1.28 -11.01
N CYS A 62 -7.02 -1.45 -11.45
CA CYS A 62 -7.38 -2.14 -12.67
C CYS A 62 -8.75 -1.67 -13.17
N ARG A 63 -9.10 -2.15 -14.37
CA ARG A 63 -10.44 -2.01 -14.97
C ARG A 63 -10.99 -3.36 -15.36
N ARG A 64 -12.29 -3.49 -15.43
CA ARG A 64 -12.95 -4.67 -15.97
C ARG A 64 -13.55 -4.37 -17.34
N VAL A 65 -13.24 -5.21 -18.32
CA VAL A 65 -13.69 -5.05 -19.68
C VAL A 65 -14.39 -6.32 -20.16
N TRP A 66 -15.32 -6.16 -21.09
CA TRP A 66 -15.92 -7.29 -21.80
C TRP A 66 -14.92 -7.87 -22.81
N SER A 67 -14.78 -9.19 -22.86
CA SER A 67 -13.91 -9.89 -23.77
C SER A 67 -14.63 -11.08 -24.41
N LYS A 68 -14.32 -11.38 -25.67
CA LYS A 68 -14.89 -12.51 -26.42
C LYS A 68 -14.02 -13.77 -26.44
N SER A 69 -12.88 -13.81 -25.79
CA SER A 69 -11.94 -14.92 -25.88
C SER A 69 -12.16 -16.00 -24.83
N ASN A 70 -11.77 -17.22 -25.19
CA ASN A 70 -11.98 -18.48 -24.46
C ASN A 70 -11.33 -18.48 -23.10
N LEU A 71 -12.06 -18.27 -22.01
CA LEU A 71 -11.59 -18.59 -20.65
C LEU A 71 -12.74 -18.94 -19.71
N SER A 72 -12.42 -19.83 -18.78
CA SER A 72 -13.19 -20.47 -17.71
C SER A 72 -14.71 -20.20 -17.61
N LYS A 73 -15.45 -21.28 -17.39
CA LYS A 73 -16.91 -21.35 -17.30
C LYS A 73 -17.57 -20.44 -16.24
N MET A 74 -16.80 -19.73 -15.42
CA MET A 74 -17.31 -19.06 -14.22
C MET A 74 -17.75 -17.60 -14.41
N ASP A 75 -17.32 -16.94 -15.49
CA ASP A 75 -17.63 -15.53 -15.78
C ASP A 75 -18.43 -15.34 -17.10
N ARG A 76 -19.21 -16.32 -17.53
CA ARG A 76 -20.01 -16.22 -18.75
C ARG A 76 -21.32 -15.50 -18.46
N ASP A 77 -21.37 -14.23 -18.78
CA ASP A 77 -22.62 -13.55 -19.02
C ASP A 77 -23.10 -13.81 -20.47
N LEU A 78 -24.33 -13.50 -20.74
CA LEU A 78 -25.08 -13.73 -21.97
C LEU A 78 -24.21 -13.55 -23.25
N GLU A 79 -24.26 -14.51 -24.16
CA GLU A 79 -23.63 -14.51 -25.50
C GLU A 79 -22.12 -14.85 -25.58
N GLY A 80 -21.53 -15.60 -24.65
CA GLY A 80 -20.13 -16.01 -24.74
C GLY A 80 -19.12 -14.89 -24.47
N MET A 81 -19.57 -13.77 -23.97
CA MET A 81 -18.73 -12.69 -23.44
C MET A 81 -18.48 -12.91 -21.95
N TYR A 82 -17.29 -12.58 -21.50
CA TYR A 82 -16.92 -12.62 -20.08
C TYR A 82 -16.24 -11.31 -19.66
N ARG A 83 -16.29 -11.02 -18.38
CA ARG A 83 -15.61 -9.85 -17.79
C ARG A 83 -14.16 -10.19 -17.48
N LYS A 84 -13.23 -9.50 -18.09
CA LYS A 84 -11.79 -9.65 -17.85
C LYS A 84 -11.27 -8.49 -17.02
N THR A 85 -10.48 -8.79 -15.97
CA THR A 85 -9.72 -7.79 -15.25
C THR A 85 -8.46 -7.45 -16.02
N ILE A 86 -8.23 -6.17 -16.27
CA ILE A 86 -7.02 -5.65 -16.91
C ILE A 86 -6.38 -4.67 -15.91
N PRO A 87 -5.15 -4.95 -15.43
CA PRO A 87 -4.39 -4.00 -14.64
C PRO A 87 -4.24 -2.67 -15.36
N PHE A 88 -4.00 -1.61 -14.65
CA PHE A 88 -3.51 -0.37 -15.27
C PHE A 88 -2.14 -0.61 -15.90
N ASP A 89 -1.80 0.19 -16.90
CA ASP A 89 -0.57 -0.02 -17.68
C ASP A 89 0.69 0.30 -16.87
N ASN A 90 0.56 1.17 -15.88
CA ASN A 90 1.63 1.54 -14.96
C ASN A 90 1.06 2.18 -13.67
N VAL A 91 1.92 2.34 -12.66
CA VAL A 91 1.55 2.90 -11.35
C VAL A 91 1.13 4.37 -11.39
N ASN A 92 1.53 5.14 -12.42
CA ASN A 92 1.12 6.52 -12.55
C ASN A 92 -0.40 6.67 -12.78
N GLN A 93 -1.07 5.63 -13.29
CA GLN A 93 -2.53 5.60 -13.39
C GLN A 93 -3.21 5.35 -12.04
N ILE A 94 -2.51 4.78 -11.06
CA ILE A 94 -2.97 4.59 -9.68
C ILE A 94 -2.73 5.86 -8.85
N LYS A 95 -1.63 6.56 -9.12
CA LYS A 95 -1.18 7.71 -8.34
C LYS A 95 -2.27 8.74 -8.02
N PRO A 96 -3.11 9.21 -8.97
CA PRO A 96 -4.15 10.20 -8.66
C PRO A 96 -5.15 9.74 -7.60
N PHE A 97 -5.44 8.44 -7.54
CA PHE A 97 -6.35 7.84 -6.56
C PHE A 97 -5.70 7.71 -5.19
N VAL A 98 -4.39 7.41 -5.15
CA VAL A 98 -3.63 7.41 -3.89
C VAL A 98 -3.46 8.82 -3.36
N ASP A 99 -3.15 9.80 -4.22
CA ASP A 99 -3.05 11.21 -3.83
C ASP A 99 -4.38 11.73 -3.24
N ALA A 100 -5.50 11.37 -3.85
CA ALA A 100 -6.83 11.72 -3.32
C ALA A 100 -7.10 11.05 -1.97
N PHE A 101 -6.77 9.76 -1.82
CA PHE A 101 -6.84 9.06 -0.53
C PHE A 101 -6.00 9.77 0.56
N ILE A 102 -4.76 10.16 0.23
CA ILE A 102 -3.87 10.87 1.16
C ILE A 102 -4.49 12.19 1.60
N ASN A 103 -5.08 12.94 0.66
CA ASN A 103 -5.75 14.20 0.97
C ASN A 103 -6.99 13.98 1.86
N ASP A 104 -7.79 12.97 1.59
CA ASP A 104 -8.94 12.61 2.42
C ASP A 104 -8.51 12.19 3.83
N ALA A 105 -7.45 11.37 3.95
CA ALA A 105 -6.90 10.94 5.23
C ALA A 105 -6.32 12.11 6.04
N LYS A 106 -5.67 13.08 5.37
CA LYS A 106 -5.20 14.32 6.02
C LYS A 106 -6.36 15.19 6.50
N ALA A 107 -7.42 15.31 5.70
CA ALA A 107 -8.57 16.15 6.02
C ALA A 107 -9.32 15.68 7.27
N VAL A 108 -9.44 14.37 7.49
CA VAL A 108 -10.10 13.82 8.69
C VAL A 108 -9.18 13.71 9.90
N GLY A 109 -7.87 13.88 9.71
CA GLY A 109 -6.87 13.82 10.77
C GLY A 109 -6.91 12.49 11.54
N THR A 110 -6.56 12.53 12.82
CA THR A 110 -6.50 11.34 13.69
C THR A 110 -7.88 10.84 14.15
N GLU A 111 -8.97 11.45 13.69
CA GLU A 111 -10.31 10.97 13.98
C GLU A 111 -10.58 9.58 13.42
N PHE A 112 -10.03 9.26 12.25
CA PHE A 112 -10.12 7.96 11.61
C PHE A 112 -8.73 7.32 11.47
N VAL A 113 -8.66 5.98 11.50
CA VAL A 113 -7.45 5.20 11.25
C VAL A 113 -7.65 4.34 10.01
N PHE A 114 -6.75 4.47 9.06
CA PHE A 114 -6.81 3.79 7.77
C PHE A 114 -5.79 2.64 7.73
N TYR A 115 -6.26 1.41 7.61
CA TYR A 115 -5.41 0.23 7.43
C TYR A 115 -5.27 -0.08 5.95
N VAL A 116 -4.12 0.26 5.38
CA VAL A 116 -3.83 0.03 3.95
C VAL A 116 -3.39 -1.41 3.75
N THR A 117 -4.03 -2.12 2.81
CA THR A 117 -3.61 -3.46 2.39
C THR A 117 -2.50 -3.37 1.32
N LYS A 118 -1.95 -4.52 0.88
CA LYS A 118 -0.98 -4.57 -0.24
C LYS A 118 -1.67 -4.31 -1.58
N ILE A 119 -2.19 -3.10 -1.74
CA ILE A 119 -2.96 -2.64 -2.89
C ILE A 119 -2.14 -2.83 -4.17
N GLY A 120 -2.77 -3.37 -5.22
CA GLY A 120 -2.14 -3.55 -6.52
C GLY A 120 -1.14 -4.72 -6.64
N CYS A 121 -0.65 -5.26 -5.53
CA CYS A 121 0.37 -6.32 -5.53
C CYS A 121 -0.19 -7.74 -5.79
N GLY A 122 -1.52 -7.90 -5.75
CA GLY A 122 -2.19 -9.18 -6.02
C GLY A 122 -2.61 -9.31 -7.49
N ILE A 123 -3.93 -9.31 -7.75
CA ILE A 123 -4.51 -9.53 -9.09
C ILE A 123 -3.98 -8.53 -10.14
N ALA A 124 -3.73 -7.28 -9.75
CA ALA A 124 -3.18 -6.26 -10.65
C ALA A 124 -1.69 -6.47 -10.99
N GLY A 125 -0.94 -7.24 -10.18
CA GLY A 125 0.41 -7.71 -10.49
C GLY A 125 1.51 -6.64 -10.46
N PHE A 126 1.27 -5.48 -9.84
CA PHE A 126 2.32 -4.47 -9.68
C PHE A 126 3.37 -4.92 -8.66
N LYS A 127 4.59 -4.45 -8.84
CA LYS A 127 5.66 -4.70 -7.88
C LYS A 127 5.42 -3.92 -6.59
N LEU A 128 5.77 -4.55 -5.48
CA LEU A 128 5.59 -3.99 -4.15
C LEU A 128 6.25 -2.62 -4.00
N ASN A 129 7.50 -2.49 -4.45
CA ASN A 129 8.26 -1.26 -4.38
C ASN A 129 7.61 -0.10 -5.18
N GLU A 130 7.06 -0.40 -6.36
CA GLU A 130 6.39 0.62 -7.19
C GLU A 130 5.13 1.17 -6.51
N ILE A 131 4.36 0.31 -5.85
CA ILE A 131 3.16 0.72 -5.12
C ILE A 131 3.52 1.40 -3.80
N ALA A 132 4.49 0.88 -3.05
CA ALA A 132 4.92 1.46 -1.78
C ALA A 132 5.33 2.94 -1.96
N GLU A 133 6.03 3.28 -3.04
CA GLU A 133 6.45 4.66 -3.33
C GLU A 133 5.27 5.63 -3.46
N LEU A 134 4.11 5.18 -3.93
CA LEU A 134 2.92 6.03 -3.98
C LEU A 134 2.44 6.42 -2.57
N PHE A 135 2.70 5.58 -1.57
CA PHE A 135 2.32 5.78 -0.17
C PHE A 135 3.43 6.42 0.69
N ARG A 136 4.54 6.87 0.08
CA ARG A 136 5.64 7.53 0.81
C ARG A 136 5.18 8.68 1.72
N PRO A 137 4.26 9.57 1.32
CA PRO A 137 3.78 10.63 2.21
C PRO A 137 3.01 10.12 3.43
N CYS A 138 2.59 8.85 3.43
CA CYS A 138 1.85 8.27 4.56
C CYS A 138 2.74 7.80 5.70
N ILE A 139 4.06 7.69 5.50
CA ILE A 139 4.98 7.16 6.50
C ILE A 139 5.01 8.05 7.76
N GLU A 140 4.78 9.34 7.59
CA GLU A 140 4.72 10.33 8.67
C GLU A 140 3.29 10.59 9.18
N MET A 141 2.28 9.90 8.65
CA MET A 141 0.89 10.09 9.05
C MET A 141 0.53 9.14 10.20
N ASP A 142 0.07 9.68 11.34
CA ASP A 142 -0.33 8.87 12.50
C ASP A 142 -1.61 8.06 12.29
N ASN A 143 -2.42 8.47 11.33
CA ASN A 143 -3.72 7.89 11.04
C ASN A 143 -3.73 6.95 9.81
N VAL A 144 -2.62 6.75 9.13
CA VAL A 144 -2.49 5.80 8.03
C VAL A 144 -1.50 4.71 8.45
N ILE A 145 -1.98 3.48 8.48
CA ILE A 145 -1.20 2.30 8.86
C ILE A 145 -0.89 1.53 7.58
N LEU A 146 0.39 1.40 7.26
CA LEU A 146 0.87 0.73 6.06
C LEU A 146 1.21 -0.76 6.31
N PRO A 147 1.21 -1.61 5.28
CA PRO A 147 1.81 -2.94 5.34
C PRO A 147 3.27 -2.86 5.78
N LYS A 148 3.73 -3.86 6.55
CA LYS A 148 5.13 -3.92 7.02
C LYS A 148 6.10 -3.79 5.86
N GLU A 149 5.89 -4.52 4.79
CA GLU A 149 6.78 -4.56 3.62
C GLU A 149 6.83 -3.21 2.85
N PHE A 150 5.75 -2.40 2.91
CA PHE A 150 5.79 -1.04 2.35
C PHE A 150 6.70 -0.15 3.20
N VAL A 151 6.54 -0.22 4.52
CA VAL A 151 7.37 0.56 5.44
C VAL A 151 8.84 0.17 5.33
N GLU A 152 9.15 -1.13 5.29
CA GLU A 152 10.51 -1.64 5.10
C GLU A 152 11.16 -1.06 3.84
N HIS A 153 10.45 -1.13 2.69
CA HIS A 153 10.95 -0.56 1.44
C HIS A 153 11.17 0.94 1.52
N LEU A 154 10.19 1.68 2.07
CA LEU A 154 10.23 3.15 2.15
C LEU A 154 11.35 3.64 3.05
N LEU A 155 11.58 2.99 4.19
CA LEU A 155 12.68 3.33 5.09
C LEU A 155 14.04 2.99 4.48
N TYR A 156 14.18 1.78 3.93
CA TYR A 156 15.41 1.38 3.27
C TYR A 156 15.80 2.37 2.16
N SER A 157 14.86 2.69 1.27
CA SER A 157 15.13 3.64 0.19
C SER A 157 15.45 5.05 0.69
N THR A 158 14.89 5.47 1.82
CA THR A 158 15.21 6.76 2.45
C THR A 158 16.61 6.74 3.07
N VAL A 159 16.97 5.67 3.77
CA VAL A 159 18.31 5.51 4.33
C VAL A 159 19.36 5.53 3.22
N ILE A 160 19.17 4.72 2.18
CA ILE A 160 20.10 4.69 1.03
C ILE A 160 20.20 6.05 0.34
N TYR A 161 19.11 6.75 0.14
CA TYR A 161 19.14 8.09 -0.44
C TYR A 161 19.97 9.06 0.41
N ASN A 162 19.74 9.12 1.73
CA ASN A 162 20.48 10.01 2.61
C ASN A 162 21.98 9.65 2.68
N LEU A 163 22.31 8.37 2.67
CA LEU A 163 23.70 7.92 2.64
C LEU A 163 24.40 8.32 1.34
N ASN A 164 23.72 8.20 0.20
CA ASN A 164 24.24 8.63 -1.10
C ASN A 164 24.50 10.15 -1.14
N GLU A 165 23.56 10.97 -0.65
CA GLU A 165 23.69 12.43 -0.58
C GLU A 165 24.90 12.86 0.30
N ARG A 166 25.23 12.07 1.30
CA ARG A 166 26.37 12.31 2.20
C ARG A 166 27.68 11.68 1.72
N GLY A 167 27.66 10.98 0.57
CA GLY A 167 28.84 10.31 0.01
C GLY A 167 29.31 9.08 0.81
N LEU A 168 28.43 8.52 1.64
CA LEU A 168 28.74 7.37 2.51
C LEU A 168 28.47 6.03 1.83
N VAL A 169 27.68 5.98 0.74
CA VAL A 169 27.44 4.77 -0.05
C VAL A 169 28.43 4.71 -1.20
N GLY A 170 29.07 3.54 -1.36
CA GLY A 170 30.14 3.33 -2.37
C GLY A 170 31.55 3.35 -1.79
N GLY A 171 31.70 3.64 -0.48
CA GLY A 171 32.91 3.33 0.29
C GLY A 171 32.90 1.86 0.72
N LYS A 172 34.05 1.33 1.11
CA LYS A 172 34.25 -0.07 1.53
C LYS A 172 33.49 -0.47 2.80
N ASP A 173 32.80 0.48 3.47
CA ASP A 173 32.36 0.31 4.85
C ASP A 173 30.86 0.07 5.01
N TYR A 174 30.03 0.35 3.97
CA TYR A 174 28.57 0.11 4.02
C TYR A 174 28.10 -0.43 2.66
N ASP A 175 27.72 -1.70 2.65
CA ASP A 175 27.01 -2.30 1.52
C ASP A 175 25.49 -2.26 1.72
N ASP A 176 24.74 -2.54 0.66
CA ASP A 176 23.27 -2.54 0.69
C ASP A 176 22.71 -3.54 1.71
N ASP A 177 23.42 -4.64 2.00
CA ASP A 177 22.99 -5.67 2.95
C ASP A 177 23.08 -5.16 4.39
N CYS A 178 24.13 -4.40 4.74
CA CYS A 178 24.27 -3.77 6.06
C CYS A 178 23.19 -2.72 6.30
N ALA A 179 22.89 -1.88 5.31
CA ALA A 179 21.81 -0.88 5.41
C ALA A 179 20.45 -1.54 5.56
N MET A 180 20.18 -2.63 4.82
CA MET A 180 18.94 -3.39 4.94
C MET A 180 18.81 -4.05 6.30
N ALA A 181 19.85 -4.71 6.80
CA ALA A 181 19.85 -5.35 8.11
C ALA A 181 19.57 -4.32 9.22
N PHE A 182 20.24 -3.16 9.16
CA PHE A 182 20.04 -2.08 10.11
C PHE A 182 18.60 -1.55 10.10
N VAL A 183 18.02 -1.33 8.91
CA VAL A 183 16.61 -0.89 8.77
C VAL A 183 15.68 -1.93 9.36
N MET A 184 15.88 -3.22 9.06
CA MET A 184 15.05 -4.31 9.55
C MET A 184 15.08 -4.41 11.09
N ASP A 185 16.24 -4.32 11.71
CA ASP A 185 16.42 -4.38 13.15
C ASP A 185 15.74 -3.18 13.87
N ASN A 186 15.76 -2.02 13.24
CA ASN A 186 15.24 -0.80 13.84
C ASN A 186 13.73 -0.56 13.59
N ILE A 187 13.16 -1.10 12.51
CA ILE A 187 11.70 -1.09 12.27
C ILE A 187 10.96 -1.78 13.42
N GLU A 188 11.43 -2.93 13.88
CA GLU A 188 10.82 -3.66 14.98
C GLU A 188 11.00 -2.95 16.33
N GLY A 189 12.09 -2.21 16.50
CA GLY A 189 12.38 -1.38 17.67
C GLY A 189 11.50 -0.13 17.80
N ARG A 190 10.71 0.21 16.78
CA ARG A 190 9.75 1.33 16.77
C ARG A 190 10.36 2.72 16.93
N LYS A 191 11.54 2.94 16.38
CA LYS A 191 12.22 4.24 16.36
C LYS A 191 11.58 5.17 15.31
N SER A 192 11.75 6.47 15.48
CA SER A 192 11.42 7.42 14.43
C SER A 192 12.39 7.28 13.25
N LEU A 193 12.02 7.80 12.08
CA LEU A 193 12.94 7.84 10.94
C LEU A 193 14.21 8.62 11.29
N ASP A 194 14.07 9.76 11.98
CA ASP A 194 15.20 10.58 12.41
C ASP A 194 16.12 9.81 13.37
N ASP A 195 15.54 9.09 14.35
CA ASP A 195 16.33 8.26 15.27
C ASP A 195 17.10 7.15 14.53
N ILE A 196 16.48 6.56 13.49
CA ILE A 196 17.11 5.51 12.67
C ILE A 196 18.27 6.10 11.87
N LEU A 197 18.09 7.28 11.27
CA LEU A 197 19.15 7.95 10.52
C LEU A 197 20.29 8.38 11.42
N ASP A 198 20.01 8.98 12.57
CA ASP A 198 21.02 9.42 13.54
C ASP A 198 21.84 8.25 14.09
N GLU A 199 21.20 7.11 14.38
CA GLU A 199 21.92 5.92 14.83
C GLU A 199 22.77 5.30 13.72
N PHE A 200 22.28 5.28 12.48
CA PHE A 200 23.05 4.77 11.35
C PHE A 200 24.32 5.60 11.12
N GLU A 201 24.24 6.93 11.27
CA GLU A 201 25.40 7.82 11.14
C GLU A 201 26.43 7.66 12.26
N ASN A 202 26.00 7.23 13.42
CA ASN A 202 26.86 7.02 14.57
C ASN A 202 27.36 5.58 14.71
N LEU A 203 27.08 4.69 13.73
CA LEU A 203 27.66 3.36 13.74
C LEU A 203 29.19 3.47 13.66
N PRO A 204 29.94 2.75 14.52
CA PRO A 204 31.39 2.74 14.42
C PRO A 204 31.79 2.15 13.05
N ASN A 205 32.66 2.87 12.35
CA ASN A 205 33.31 2.36 11.14
C ASN A 205 34.07 1.07 11.49
N ASN A 206 33.61 -0.07 10.98
CA ASN A 206 34.28 -1.36 11.10
C ASN A 206 35.30 -1.55 9.99
#